data_62c90b1cafc5f1a823a6ecb6660409e2
#
_entry.id   62c90b1cafc5f1a823a6ecb6660409e2
#
_cell.length_a   1.000
_cell.length_b   1.000
_cell.length_c   1.000
_cell.angle_alpha   90.00
_cell.angle_beta   90.00
_cell.angle_gamma   90.00
#
_symmetry.space_group_name_H-M   'P 1'
#
loop_
_entity.id
_entity.type
_entity.pdbx_description
1 polymer ?
#
loop_
_entity_poly.entity_id
_entity_poly.type
_entity_poly.pdbx_seq_one_letter_code
_entity_poly.pdbx_strand_id
1 'polypeptide(L)'
;MKNKIKIKILIVDDEPKDRELLNEILSSQNFEVTQAENGFEGIQKVKDFDLNLVLLDLILPDLNGIEVLKEIIKVKPALPVIMISQYGTIKYAVLATKLGAFDWLEKPADKETLLVTVRNALEKERLQKEIALLKEECLKRYQMIGVSEPIRKIFNFIEEIAKTNTNVLITGESGVGKELVARAIHNKSNRQKESFIKINCAAIPETLIESELFGFEKGAFTDAKAQKKGKLENAHTGTLFLDEIGDLGLSAQAKLLRFLQEGEYERLGGTETIKVDVRVIAATNKNLLKEIDQRNFREDLYYRLNVISIYVPSLRERKEDIPVLADYFLEKCCEDNGISKKDLTPDAVDFLKGLPWKGNVRELENLIARATIFIKSNEITAKDLMPLI
;
A
#
# COMPACT_ATOMS: atom_id res chain seq x y z
N MET A 1 15.96 -5.04 -27.23
CA MET A 1 16.51 -3.69 -26.98
C MET A 1 15.50 -2.97 -26.10
N LYS A 2 15.80 -2.74 -24.81
CA LYS A 2 14.90 -1.95 -23.93
C LYS A 2 14.89 -0.52 -24.46
N ASN A 3 13.75 -0.02 -24.92
CA ASN A 3 13.53 1.40 -25.19
C ASN A 3 13.87 2.16 -23.90
N LYS A 4 15.03 2.84 -23.87
CA LYS A 4 15.34 3.79 -22.80
C LYS A 4 14.33 4.93 -22.95
N ILE A 5 13.35 5.01 -22.05
CA ILE A 5 12.45 6.16 -21.94
C ILE A 5 13.34 7.39 -21.75
N LYS A 6 13.30 8.31 -22.71
CA LYS A 6 14.05 9.57 -22.62
C LYS A 6 13.37 10.47 -21.60
N ILE A 7 14.15 10.99 -20.68
CA ILE A 7 13.69 11.94 -19.65
C ILE A 7 13.46 13.29 -20.34
N LYS A 8 12.26 13.87 -20.16
CA LYS A 8 11.84 15.12 -20.77
C LYS A 8 11.86 16.26 -19.77
N ILE A 9 12.60 17.31 -20.07
CA ILE A 9 12.77 18.50 -19.24
C ILE A 9 12.23 19.71 -19.98
N LEU A 10 11.39 20.51 -19.32
CA LEU A 10 10.95 21.81 -19.83
C LEU A 10 11.79 22.92 -19.22
N ILE A 11 12.28 23.82 -20.07
CA ILE A 11 12.92 25.08 -19.67
C ILE A 11 11.93 26.21 -19.96
N VAL A 12 11.61 27.00 -18.93
CA VAL A 12 10.78 28.21 -19.08
C VAL A 12 11.61 29.43 -18.69
N ASP A 13 12.02 30.21 -19.66
CA ASP A 13 12.94 31.33 -19.47
C ASP A 13 12.76 32.28 -20.67
N ASP A 14 12.71 33.59 -20.48
CA ASP A 14 12.51 34.54 -21.56
C ASP A 14 13.82 34.90 -22.32
N GLU A 15 14.98 34.67 -21.64
CA GLU A 15 16.28 35.01 -22.21
C GLU A 15 16.80 33.88 -23.16
N PRO A 16 16.92 34.09 -24.47
CA PRO A 16 17.34 33.05 -25.43
C PRO A 16 18.70 32.43 -25.10
N LYS A 17 19.65 33.24 -24.59
CA LYS A 17 21.00 32.78 -24.25
C LYS A 17 21.01 31.81 -23.08
N ASP A 18 20.20 32.07 -22.06
CA ASP A 18 20.07 31.20 -20.90
C ASP A 18 19.38 29.88 -21.27
N ARG A 19 18.33 29.96 -22.11
CA ARG A 19 17.67 28.76 -22.66
C ARG A 19 18.62 27.89 -23.47
N GLU A 20 19.44 28.49 -24.35
CA GLU A 20 20.42 27.75 -25.15
C GLU A 20 21.48 27.08 -24.27
N LEU A 21 22.06 27.81 -23.30
CA LEU A 21 23.05 27.28 -22.37
C LEU A 21 22.49 26.09 -21.54
N LEU A 22 21.31 26.25 -20.95
CA LEU A 22 20.66 25.19 -20.18
C LEU A 22 20.35 23.99 -21.10
N ASN A 23 19.88 24.22 -22.31
CA ASN A 23 19.61 23.16 -23.28
C ASN A 23 20.90 22.41 -23.66
N GLU A 24 22.02 23.07 -23.92
CA GLU A 24 23.30 22.43 -24.21
C GLU A 24 23.76 21.55 -23.04
N ILE A 25 23.70 22.08 -21.81
CA ILE A 25 24.10 21.33 -20.61
C ILE A 25 23.24 20.05 -20.44
N LEU A 26 21.92 20.19 -20.55
CA LEU A 26 21.00 19.05 -20.33
C LEU A 26 21.04 18.05 -21.50
N SER A 27 21.09 18.51 -22.72
CA SER A 27 21.20 17.65 -23.93
C SER A 27 22.51 16.86 -23.93
N SER A 28 23.60 17.41 -23.38
CA SER A 28 24.88 16.68 -23.18
C SER A 28 24.75 15.46 -22.28
N GLN A 29 23.70 15.39 -21.44
CA GLN A 29 23.38 14.27 -20.55
C GLN A 29 22.26 13.34 -21.11
N ASN A 30 21.94 13.45 -22.41
CA ASN A 30 20.89 12.71 -23.10
C ASN A 30 19.45 12.99 -22.59
N PHE A 31 19.19 14.13 -21.98
CA PHE A 31 17.84 14.59 -21.70
C PHE A 31 17.19 15.16 -22.98
N GLU A 32 15.88 14.94 -23.13
CA GLU A 32 15.07 15.60 -24.17
C GLU A 32 14.56 16.92 -23.62
N VAL A 33 14.97 18.02 -24.23
CA VAL A 33 14.66 19.35 -23.72
C VAL A 33 13.60 20.01 -24.59
N THR A 34 12.56 20.53 -23.92
CA THR A 34 11.53 21.40 -24.51
C THR A 34 11.71 22.80 -23.92
N GLN A 35 11.51 23.84 -24.70
CA GLN A 35 11.72 25.21 -24.26
C GLN A 35 10.40 26.00 -24.37
N ALA A 36 10.20 26.97 -23.48
CA ALA A 36 9.12 27.94 -23.48
C ALA A 36 9.70 29.35 -23.19
N GLU A 37 9.17 30.37 -23.87
CA GLU A 37 9.70 31.73 -23.77
C GLU A 37 8.93 32.61 -22.76
N ASN A 38 7.82 32.10 -22.24
CA ASN A 38 6.96 32.82 -21.30
C ASN A 38 6.18 31.85 -20.45
N GLY A 39 5.53 32.38 -19.40
CA GLY A 39 4.81 31.59 -18.42
C GLY A 39 3.57 30.87 -18.95
N PHE A 40 2.79 31.53 -19.85
CA PHE A 40 1.59 30.89 -20.42
C PHE A 40 1.97 29.72 -21.31
N GLU A 41 2.99 29.84 -22.11
CA GLU A 41 3.51 28.76 -22.96
C GLU A 41 4.04 27.61 -22.10
N GLY A 42 4.76 27.93 -20.99
CA GLY A 42 5.26 26.97 -20.03
C GLY A 42 4.13 26.15 -19.40
N ILE A 43 3.08 26.81 -18.91
CA ILE A 43 1.90 26.15 -18.34
C ILE A 43 1.19 25.27 -19.37
N GLN A 44 1.06 25.76 -20.62
CA GLN A 44 0.42 24.98 -21.69
C GLN A 44 1.22 23.72 -22.02
N LYS A 45 2.54 23.80 -22.12
CA LYS A 45 3.42 22.66 -22.38
C LYS A 45 3.40 21.65 -21.23
N VAL A 46 3.25 22.10 -19.98
CA VAL A 46 3.05 21.19 -18.84
C VAL A 46 1.75 20.38 -18.94
N LYS A 47 0.69 20.96 -19.53
CA LYS A 47 -0.59 20.26 -19.77
C LYS A 47 -0.49 19.25 -20.90
N ASP A 48 0.17 19.63 -21.99
CA ASP A 48 0.17 18.89 -23.26
C ASP A 48 1.21 17.76 -23.30
N PHE A 49 2.32 17.89 -22.57
CA PHE A 49 3.43 16.95 -22.61
C PHE A 49 3.60 16.18 -21.29
N ASP A 50 4.04 14.93 -21.40
CA ASP A 50 4.48 14.15 -20.23
C ASP A 50 5.94 14.51 -19.91
N LEU A 51 6.11 15.43 -18.96
CA LEU A 51 7.38 15.99 -18.54
C LEU A 51 7.84 15.36 -17.22
N ASN A 52 9.15 15.26 -17.04
CA ASN A 52 9.75 14.73 -15.81
C ASN A 52 10.30 15.82 -14.88
N LEU A 53 10.58 17.02 -15.41
CA LEU A 53 11.10 18.14 -14.64
C LEU A 53 10.85 19.46 -15.37
N VAL A 54 10.69 20.54 -14.61
CA VAL A 54 10.63 21.92 -15.14
C VAL A 54 11.74 22.75 -14.51
N LEU A 55 12.51 23.45 -15.34
CA LEU A 55 13.37 24.56 -14.93
C LEU A 55 12.60 25.85 -15.23
N LEU A 56 12.38 26.69 -14.23
CA LEU A 56 11.49 27.85 -14.32
C LEU A 56 12.18 29.12 -13.85
N ASP A 57 12.25 30.12 -14.74
CA ASP A 57 12.72 31.44 -14.32
C ASP A 57 11.67 32.14 -13.44
N LEU A 58 12.16 32.96 -12.54
CA LEU A 58 11.34 33.81 -11.68
C LEU A 58 10.73 34.97 -12.46
N ILE A 59 11.50 35.57 -13.35
CA ILE A 59 11.10 36.77 -14.11
C ILE A 59 10.77 36.36 -15.53
N LEU A 60 9.49 36.50 -15.88
CA LEU A 60 8.98 36.20 -17.21
C LEU A 60 8.17 37.42 -17.70
N PRO A 61 8.03 37.62 -19.04
CA PRO A 61 7.43 38.82 -19.60
C PRO A 61 5.92 38.96 -19.35
N ASP A 62 5.24 37.82 -19.11
CA ASP A 62 3.78 37.73 -19.01
C ASP A 62 3.28 37.47 -17.56
N LEU A 63 3.95 36.57 -16.85
CA LEU A 63 3.62 36.15 -15.49
C LEU A 63 4.86 36.08 -14.60
N ASN A 64 4.68 36.31 -13.29
CA ASN A 64 5.76 36.00 -12.35
C ASN A 64 5.95 34.48 -12.22
N GLY A 65 7.20 34.01 -12.20
CA GLY A 65 7.51 32.58 -12.08
C GLY A 65 6.89 31.91 -10.87
N ILE A 66 6.63 32.65 -9.78
CA ILE A 66 5.90 32.14 -8.60
C ILE A 66 4.44 31.82 -8.95
N GLU A 67 3.81 32.60 -9.82
CA GLU A 67 2.43 32.34 -10.29
C GLU A 67 2.41 31.13 -11.22
N VAL A 68 3.38 31.04 -12.12
CA VAL A 68 3.58 29.87 -12.99
C VAL A 68 3.79 28.61 -12.17
N LEU A 69 4.66 28.65 -11.14
CA LEU A 69 4.88 27.54 -10.20
C LEU A 69 3.58 27.06 -9.56
N LYS A 70 2.74 27.98 -9.04
CA LYS A 70 1.45 27.64 -8.42
C LYS A 70 0.54 26.89 -9.41
N GLU A 71 0.44 27.37 -10.65
CA GLU A 71 -0.40 26.72 -11.66
C GLU A 71 0.17 25.37 -12.08
N ILE A 72 1.49 25.22 -12.22
CA ILE A 72 2.12 23.92 -12.52
C ILE A 72 1.82 22.91 -11.42
N ILE A 73 2.03 23.28 -10.14
CA ILE A 73 1.77 22.39 -9.00
C ILE A 73 0.29 22.02 -8.88
N LYS A 74 -0.62 22.93 -9.20
CA LYS A 74 -2.06 22.66 -9.23
C LYS A 74 -2.45 21.63 -10.30
N VAL A 75 -1.82 21.71 -11.50
CA VAL A 75 -2.08 20.81 -12.64
C VAL A 75 -1.37 19.47 -12.46
N LYS A 76 -0.10 19.47 -12.06
CA LYS A 76 0.74 18.27 -11.86
C LYS A 76 1.51 18.34 -10.55
N PRO A 77 0.89 17.99 -9.40
CA PRO A 77 1.50 18.14 -8.08
C PRO A 77 2.79 17.35 -7.85
N ALA A 78 3.00 16.28 -8.61
CA ALA A 78 4.17 15.41 -8.50
C ALA A 78 5.33 15.84 -9.43
N LEU A 79 5.12 16.79 -10.35
CA LEU A 79 6.14 17.25 -11.29
C LEU A 79 7.14 18.16 -10.55
N PRO A 80 8.42 17.80 -10.45
CA PRO A 80 9.40 18.64 -9.80
C PRO A 80 9.66 19.90 -10.61
N VAL A 81 9.66 21.06 -9.93
CA VAL A 81 9.99 22.36 -10.50
C VAL A 81 11.21 22.90 -9.75
N ILE A 82 12.28 23.20 -10.50
CA ILE A 82 13.46 23.90 -9.99
C ILE A 82 13.37 25.34 -10.47
N MET A 83 13.36 26.27 -9.53
CA MET A 83 13.40 27.69 -9.85
C MET A 83 14.83 28.10 -10.18
N ILE A 84 15.00 28.94 -11.23
CA ILE A 84 16.30 29.51 -11.60
C ILE A 84 16.12 31.02 -11.71
N SER A 85 16.98 31.83 -11.10
CA SER A 85 16.86 33.30 -11.19
C SER A 85 18.17 34.04 -11.00
N GLN A 86 18.31 35.14 -11.70
CA GLN A 86 19.42 36.09 -11.55
C GLN A 86 19.24 37.01 -10.33
N TYR A 87 18.00 37.24 -9.90
CA TYR A 87 17.63 38.16 -8.81
C TYR A 87 16.97 37.44 -7.62
N GLY A 88 17.60 36.36 -7.15
CA GLY A 88 17.07 35.57 -6.06
C GLY A 88 17.32 36.22 -4.70
N THR A 89 16.30 36.72 -4.03
CA THR A 89 16.39 36.99 -2.59
C THR A 89 16.02 35.74 -1.82
N ILE A 90 16.61 35.59 -0.61
CA ILE A 90 16.26 34.47 0.32
C ILE A 90 14.72 34.37 0.51
N LYS A 91 14.01 35.50 0.46
CA LYS A 91 12.54 35.53 0.57
C LYS A 91 11.84 34.77 -0.55
N TYR A 92 12.28 34.93 -1.82
CA TYR A 92 11.69 34.22 -2.95
C TYR A 92 12.01 32.72 -2.95
N ALA A 93 13.24 32.36 -2.59
CA ALA A 93 13.63 30.95 -2.45
C ALA A 93 12.78 30.24 -1.38
N VAL A 94 12.61 30.86 -0.19
CA VAL A 94 11.75 30.33 0.87
C VAL A 94 10.29 30.26 0.44
N LEU A 95 9.79 31.27 -0.28
CA LEU A 95 8.41 31.26 -0.79
C LEU A 95 8.20 30.14 -1.81
N ALA A 96 9.09 29.99 -2.79
CA ALA A 96 9.05 28.96 -3.80
C ALA A 96 9.04 27.55 -3.18
N THR A 97 9.92 27.31 -2.21
CA THR A 97 9.96 26.02 -1.47
C THR A 97 8.67 25.76 -0.71
N LYS A 98 8.10 26.77 -0.02
CA LYS A 98 6.81 26.63 0.66
C LYS A 98 5.65 26.35 -0.29
N LEU A 99 5.74 26.83 -1.52
CA LEU A 99 4.74 26.59 -2.57
C LEU A 99 4.95 25.25 -3.31
N GLY A 100 6.02 24.51 -2.98
CA GLY A 100 6.25 23.17 -3.52
C GLY A 100 7.32 23.10 -4.61
N ALA A 101 8.11 24.16 -4.85
CA ALA A 101 9.31 24.03 -5.68
C ALA A 101 10.26 23.00 -5.07
N PHE A 102 10.90 22.22 -5.92
CA PHE A 102 11.89 21.23 -5.49
C PHE A 102 13.14 21.89 -4.93
N ASP A 103 13.65 22.89 -5.65
CA ASP A 103 14.86 23.62 -5.27
C ASP A 103 14.90 24.99 -5.96
N TRP A 104 15.91 25.79 -5.61
CA TRP A 104 16.20 27.11 -6.15
C TRP A 104 17.66 27.21 -6.53
N LEU A 105 17.93 27.66 -7.77
CA LEU A 105 19.30 27.90 -8.27
C LEU A 105 19.47 29.37 -8.68
N GLU A 106 20.64 29.93 -8.40
CA GLU A 106 21.00 31.30 -8.81
C GLU A 106 21.70 31.28 -10.17
N LYS A 107 21.37 32.24 -11.06
CA LYS A 107 22.05 32.43 -12.36
C LYS A 107 23.34 33.27 -12.17
N PRO A 108 24.44 32.93 -12.83
CA PRO A 108 24.61 31.80 -13.75
C PRO A 108 24.74 30.48 -12.95
N ALA A 109 23.86 29.52 -13.27
CA ALA A 109 23.91 28.24 -12.58
C ALA A 109 25.18 27.47 -12.98
N ASP A 110 25.98 27.11 -11.96
CA ASP A 110 27.13 26.22 -12.16
C ASP A 110 26.66 24.87 -12.71
N LYS A 111 27.35 24.38 -13.75
CA LYS A 111 26.98 23.15 -14.47
C LYS A 111 26.86 21.94 -13.52
N GLU A 112 27.80 21.79 -12.58
CA GLU A 112 27.80 20.64 -11.67
C GLU A 112 26.63 20.73 -10.69
N THR A 113 26.39 21.90 -10.12
CA THR A 113 25.27 22.18 -9.20
C THR A 113 23.94 21.96 -9.89
N LEU A 114 23.74 22.46 -11.12
CA LEU A 114 22.55 22.24 -11.92
C LEU A 114 22.30 20.73 -12.12
N LEU A 115 23.31 20.00 -12.60
CA LEU A 115 23.15 18.57 -12.89
C LEU A 115 22.89 17.72 -11.63
N VAL A 116 23.49 18.06 -10.50
CA VAL A 116 23.22 17.39 -9.21
C VAL A 116 21.78 17.64 -8.78
N THR A 117 21.31 18.89 -8.83
CA THR A 117 19.95 19.25 -8.45
C THR A 117 18.92 18.60 -9.36
N VAL A 118 19.15 18.60 -10.67
CA VAL A 118 18.29 17.91 -11.66
C VAL A 118 18.23 16.41 -11.37
N ARG A 119 19.36 15.75 -11.13
CA ARG A 119 19.38 14.30 -10.80
C ARG A 119 18.62 13.99 -9.52
N ASN A 120 18.79 14.77 -8.47
CA ASN A 120 18.08 14.61 -7.22
C ASN A 120 16.56 14.78 -7.38
N ALA A 121 16.15 15.78 -8.18
CA ALA A 121 14.74 16.03 -8.48
C ALA A 121 14.10 14.86 -9.25
N LEU A 122 14.78 14.36 -10.26
CA LEU A 122 14.35 13.22 -11.08
C LEU A 122 14.31 11.91 -10.26
N GLU A 123 15.28 11.70 -9.38
CA GLU A 123 15.28 10.51 -8.51
C GLU A 123 14.11 10.54 -7.51
N LYS A 124 13.83 11.71 -6.92
CA LYS A 124 12.66 11.87 -6.04
C LYS A 124 11.34 11.60 -6.79
N GLU A 125 11.19 12.13 -7.99
CA GLU A 125 10.02 11.90 -8.85
C GLU A 125 9.87 10.44 -9.20
N ARG A 126 10.97 9.77 -9.60
CA ARG A 126 11.00 8.33 -9.87
C ARG A 126 10.54 7.51 -8.67
N LEU A 127 11.10 7.78 -7.50
CA LEU A 127 10.72 7.09 -6.26
C LEU A 127 9.25 7.33 -5.89
N GLN A 128 8.74 8.54 -6.07
CA GLN A 128 7.33 8.85 -5.83
C GLN A 128 6.40 8.10 -6.78
N LYS A 129 6.73 8.01 -8.07
CA LYS A 129 5.98 7.21 -9.06
C LYS A 129 6.02 5.72 -8.71
N GLU A 130 7.18 5.19 -8.34
CA GLU A 130 7.34 3.79 -7.95
C GLU A 130 6.50 3.46 -6.70
N ILE A 131 6.52 4.34 -5.69
CA ILE A 131 5.66 4.20 -4.49
C ILE A 131 4.18 4.24 -4.86
N ALA A 132 3.77 5.14 -5.77
CA ALA A 132 2.38 5.23 -6.21
C ALA A 132 1.93 3.95 -6.94
N LEU A 133 2.75 3.42 -7.85
CA LEU A 133 2.49 2.16 -8.56
C LEU A 133 2.40 0.98 -7.58
N LEU A 134 3.35 0.84 -6.65
CA LEU A 134 3.33 -0.21 -5.64
C LEU A 134 2.10 -0.14 -4.73
N LYS A 135 1.66 1.08 -4.39
CA LYS A 135 0.41 1.29 -3.64
C LYS A 135 -0.81 0.87 -4.45
N GLU A 136 -0.88 1.21 -5.73
CA GLU A 136 -1.98 0.81 -6.60
C GLU A 136 -2.05 -0.71 -6.78
N GLU A 137 -0.91 -1.36 -7.02
CA GLU A 137 -0.81 -2.83 -7.09
C GLU A 137 -1.23 -3.49 -5.78
N CYS A 138 -0.81 -2.91 -4.64
CA CYS A 138 -1.21 -3.38 -3.32
C CYS A 138 -2.73 -3.26 -3.12
N LEU A 139 -3.34 -2.14 -3.51
CA LEU A 139 -4.79 -1.94 -3.42
C LEU A 139 -5.55 -2.93 -4.31
N LYS A 140 -5.13 -3.14 -5.54
CA LYS A 140 -5.72 -4.14 -6.46
C LYS A 140 -5.61 -5.55 -5.88
N ARG A 141 -4.43 -5.92 -5.34
CA ARG A 141 -4.18 -7.25 -4.78
C ARG A 141 -5.07 -7.58 -3.59
N TYR A 142 -5.45 -6.58 -2.80
CA TYR A 142 -6.23 -6.74 -1.57
C TYR A 142 -7.65 -6.20 -1.69
N GLN A 143 -8.17 -6.11 -2.91
CA GLN A 143 -9.56 -5.71 -3.15
C GLN A 143 -10.51 -6.82 -2.67
N MET A 144 -11.51 -6.43 -1.87
CA MET A 144 -12.61 -7.33 -1.52
C MET A 144 -13.61 -7.38 -2.66
N ILE A 145 -13.96 -8.59 -3.09
CA ILE A 145 -14.90 -8.84 -4.18
C ILE A 145 -16.06 -9.67 -3.65
N GLY A 146 -17.29 -9.31 -4.02
CA GLY A 146 -18.50 -10.03 -3.67
C GLY A 146 -19.74 -9.20 -3.95
N VAL A 147 -20.83 -9.87 -4.27
CA VAL A 147 -22.13 -9.30 -4.63
C VAL A 147 -23.25 -9.77 -3.71
N SER A 148 -22.99 -10.81 -2.91
CA SER A 148 -23.96 -11.38 -1.98
C SER A 148 -24.36 -10.40 -0.88
N GLU A 149 -25.58 -10.54 -0.37
CA GLU A 149 -26.08 -9.69 0.71
C GLU A 149 -25.22 -9.73 1.98
N PRO A 150 -24.72 -10.90 2.46
CA PRO A 150 -23.86 -10.95 3.62
C PRO A 150 -22.55 -10.15 3.45
N ILE A 151 -21.95 -10.20 2.26
CA ILE A 151 -20.71 -9.44 1.99
C ILE A 151 -21.00 -7.95 1.86
N ARG A 152 -22.12 -7.55 1.25
CA ARG A 152 -22.53 -6.13 1.21
C ARG A 152 -22.75 -5.55 2.60
N LYS A 153 -23.35 -6.32 3.52
CA LYS A 153 -23.48 -5.91 4.93
C LYS A 153 -22.10 -5.67 5.58
N ILE A 154 -21.12 -6.55 5.31
CA ILE A 154 -19.75 -6.36 5.79
C ILE A 154 -19.12 -5.09 5.19
N PHE A 155 -19.31 -4.80 3.90
CA PHE A 155 -18.80 -3.57 3.28
C PHE A 155 -19.34 -2.31 3.97
N ASN A 156 -20.65 -2.25 4.19
CA ASN A 156 -21.28 -1.10 4.87
C ASN A 156 -20.77 -0.97 6.31
N PHE A 157 -20.68 -2.08 7.03
CA PHE A 157 -20.19 -2.09 8.40
C PHE A 157 -18.71 -1.64 8.50
N ILE A 158 -17.87 -2.04 7.55
CA ILE A 158 -16.48 -1.55 7.48
C ILE A 158 -16.43 -0.03 7.35
N GLU A 159 -17.32 0.60 6.57
CA GLU A 159 -17.33 2.07 6.41
C GLU A 159 -17.64 2.82 7.71
N GLU A 160 -18.50 2.24 8.54
CA GLU A 160 -18.85 2.82 9.84
C GLU A 160 -17.70 2.67 10.85
N ILE A 161 -17.15 1.45 10.98
CA ILE A 161 -16.15 1.16 12.00
C ILE A 161 -14.74 1.64 11.65
N ALA A 162 -14.44 1.82 10.36
CA ALA A 162 -13.11 2.25 9.93
C ALA A 162 -12.70 3.58 10.56
N LYS A 163 -13.65 4.50 10.75
CA LYS A 163 -13.44 5.85 11.30
C LYS A 163 -13.14 5.84 12.82
N THR A 164 -13.37 4.73 13.49
CA THR A 164 -13.12 4.58 14.93
C THR A 164 -11.73 3.99 15.19
N ASN A 165 -11.19 4.18 16.40
CA ASN A 165 -9.95 3.50 16.85
C ASN A 165 -10.24 2.21 17.64
N THR A 166 -11.48 1.72 17.61
CA THR A 166 -11.91 0.55 18.36
C THR A 166 -11.28 -0.72 17.84
N ASN A 167 -10.95 -1.66 18.74
CA ASN A 167 -10.47 -3.00 18.39
C ASN A 167 -11.55 -3.78 17.67
N VAL A 168 -11.15 -4.59 16.70
CA VAL A 168 -12.06 -5.41 15.89
C VAL A 168 -11.61 -6.86 15.92
N LEU A 169 -12.53 -7.77 16.23
CA LEU A 169 -12.31 -9.21 16.12
C LEU A 169 -13.04 -9.75 14.89
N ILE A 170 -12.29 -10.34 13.96
CA ILE A 170 -12.80 -10.93 12.72
C ILE A 170 -12.81 -12.44 12.88
N THR A 171 -13.98 -13.05 12.78
CA THR A 171 -14.15 -14.51 12.90
C THR A 171 -14.64 -15.11 11.58
N GLY A 172 -14.30 -16.38 11.34
CA GLY A 172 -14.72 -17.11 10.15
C GLY A 172 -13.73 -18.21 9.78
N GLU A 173 -14.14 -19.13 8.94
CA GLU A 173 -13.33 -20.27 8.51
C GLU A 173 -12.02 -19.84 7.86
N SER A 174 -11.07 -20.79 7.75
CA SER A 174 -9.84 -20.54 7.00
C SER A 174 -10.14 -20.29 5.51
N GLY A 175 -9.44 -19.32 4.89
CA GLY A 175 -9.59 -19.03 3.47
C GLY A 175 -10.81 -18.21 3.08
N VAL A 176 -11.62 -17.68 4.03
CA VAL A 176 -12.80 -16.83 3.71
C VAL A 176 -12.46 -15.40 3.34
N GLY A 177 -11.22 -14.92 3.63
CA GLY A 177 -10.78 -13.56 3.32
C GLY A 177 -10.71 -12.62 4.54
N LYS A 178 -10.51 -13.14 5.78
CA LYS A 178 -10.38 -12.31 7.01
C LYS A 178 -9.33 -11.20 6.89
N GLU A 179 -8.18 -11.47 6.25
CA GLU A 179 -7.15 -10.47 6.00
C GLU A 179 -7.64 -9.33 5.10
N LEU A 180 -8.44 -9.63 4.07
CA LEU A 180 -8.99 -8.61 3.17
C LEU A 180 -9.92 -7.66 3.93
N VAL A 181 -10.73 -8.19 4.87
CA VAL A 181 -11.58 -7.37 5.76
C VAL A 181 -10.72 -6.46 6.64
N ALA A 182 -9.66 -6.98 7.27
CA ALA A 182 -8.75 -6.18 8.09
C ALA A 182 -8.07 -5.06 7.30
N ARG A 183 -7.61 -5.34 6.09
CA ARG A 183 -7.02 -4.34 5.19
C ARG A 183 -8.04 -3.31 4.71
N ALA A 184 -9.27 -3.73 4.42
CA ALA A 184 -10.34 -2.81 4.04
C ALA A 184 -10.67 -1.83 5.18
N ILE A 185 -10.71 -2.30 6.43
CA ILE A 185 -10.88 -1.45 7.62
C ILE A 185 -9.74 -0.42 7.73
N HIS A 186 -8.49 -0.86 7.58
CA HIS A 186 -7.33 0.03 7.62
C HIS A 186 -7.36 1.07 6.49
N ASN A 187 -7.58 0.64 5.25
CA ASN A 187 -7.57 1.50 4.07
C ASN A 187 -8.67 2.57 4.08
N LYS A 188 -9.79 2.32 4.78
CA LYS A 188 -10.88 3.29 4.96
C LYS A 188 -10.78 4.08 6.28
N SER A 189 -9.75 3.85 7.10
CA SER A 189 -9.56 4.50 8.38
C SER A 189 -8.81 5.83 8.27
N ASN A 190 -8.81 6.60 9.38
CA ASN A 190 -7.99 7.79 9.51
C ASN A 190 -6.48 7.48 9.48
N ARG A 191 -6.09 6.19 9.63
CA ARG A 191 -4.71 5.68 9.61
C ARG A 191 -4.33 5.07 8.26
N GLN A 192 -5.08 5.30 7.18
CA GLN A 192 -4.84 4.71 5.85
C GLN A 192 -3.46 5.02 5.23
N LYS A 193 -2.81 6.09 5.70
CA LYS A 193 -1.46 6.49 5.23
C LYS A 193 -0.34 5.89 6.09
N GLU A 194 -0.70 5.37 7.26
CA GLU A 194 0.20 4.81 8.25
C GLU A 194 0.48 3.32 7.98
N SER A 195 1.35 2.72 8.78
CA SER A 195 1.74 1.32 8.61
C SER A 195 0.60 0.34 8.92
N PHE A 196 0.46 -0.68 8.08
CA PHE A 196 -0.35 -1.87 8.35
C PHE A 196 0.61 -3.05 8.61
N ILE A 197 0.81 -3.37 9.87
CA ILE A 197 1.74 -4.44 10.28
C ILE A 197 0.93 -5.72 10.54
N LYS A 198 1.24 -6.77 9.77
CA LYS A 198 0.65 -8.10 9.95
C LYS A 198 1.59 -9.01 10.72
N ILE A 199 1.03 -9.80 11.63
CA ILE A 199 1.66 -10.95 12.25
C ILE A 199 0.70 -12.14 12.20
N ASN A 200 1.19 -13.30 11.77
CA ASN A 200 0.42 -14.54 11.79
C ASN A 200 0.89 -15.37 13.00
N CYS A 201 0.03 -15.50 14.00
CA CYS A 201 0.36 -16.17 15.25
C CYS A 201 0.58 -17.69 15.08
N ALA A 202 -0.09 -18.31 14.11
CA ALA A 202 0.09 -19.74 13.81
C ALA A 202 1.39 -20.05 13.03
N ALA A 203 1.95 -19.07 12.30
CA ALA A 203 3.12 -19.29 11.46
C ALA A 203 4.46 -19.12 12.19
N ILE A 204 4.45 -18.56 13.39
CA ILE A 204 5.65 -18.28 14.20
C ILE A 204 5.66 -19.23 15.39
N PRO A 205 6.77 -19.93 15.67
CA PRO A 205 6.89 -20.73 16.87
C PRO A 205 6.56 -19.95 18.16
N GLU A 206 5.88 -20.59 19.11
CA GLU A 206 5.45 -19.96 20.36
C GLU A 206 6.61 -19.28 21.10
N THR A 207 7.80 -19.88 21.07
CA THR A 207 9.03 -19.34 21.69
C THR A 207 9.55 -18.05 21.04
N LEU A 208 9.17 -17.76 19.79
CA LEU A 208 9.62 -16.59 19.04
C LEU A 208 8.56 -15.51 18.89
N ILE A 209 7.27 -15.85 19.06
CA ILE A 209 6.17 -14.92 18.84
C ILE A 209 6.25 -13.68 19.74
N GLU A 210 6.66 -13.86 21.01
CA GLU A 210 6.84 -12.75 21.93
C GLU A 210 7.96 -11.80 21.48
N SER A 211 9.08 -12.34 21.03
CA SER A 211 10.21 -11.55 20.56
C SER A 211 9.89 -10.80 19.25
N GLU A 212 9.07 -11.37 18.38
CA GLU A 212 8.60 -10.71 17.17
C GLU A 212 7.57 -9.62 17.48
N LEU A 213 6.66 -9.84 18.42
CA LEU A 213 5.58 -8.92 18.75
C LEU A 213 6.09 -7.73 19.58
N PHE A 214 6.84 -8.01 20.65
CA PHE A 214 7.27 -7.02 21.63
C PHE A 214 8.73 -6.54 21.44
N GLY A 215 9.54 -7.28 20.65
CA GLY A 215 10.97 -6.99 20.52
C GLY A 215 11.77 -7.48 21.75
N PHE A 216 13.07 -7.27 21.71
CA PHE A 216 13.98 -7.69 22.78
C PHE A 216 15.19 -6.75 22.94
N GLU A 217 15.70 -6.69 24.15
CA GLU A 217 16.95 -6.01 24.46
C GLU A 217 18.14 -6.95 24.24
N LYS A 218 19.32 -6.35 24.07
CA LYS A 218 20.57 -7.09 23.99
C LYS A 218 20.75 -7.93 25.26
N GLY A 219 21.00 -9.23 25.10
CA GLY A 219 21.19 -10.16 26.21
C GLY A 219 19.89 -10.78 26.79
N ALA A 220 18.73 -10.51 26.22
CA ALA A 220 17.45 -11.08 26.67
C ALA A 220 17.42 -12.63 26.59
N PHE A 221 18.18 -13.21 25.67
CA PHE A 221 18.40 -14.66 25.50
C PHE A 221 19.75 -14.89 24.83
N THR A 222 20.19 -16.16 24.77
CA THR A 222 21.56 -16.55 24.35
C THR A 222 22.01 -15.96 23.00
N ASP A 223 21.08 -15.78 22.05
CA ASP A 223 21.37 -15.26 20.70
C ASP A 223 21.03 -13.76 20.53
N ALA A 224 20.60 -13.06 21.58
CA ALA A 224 20.23 -11.65 21.52
C ALA A 224 21.49 -10.74 21.49
N LYS A 225 22.23 -10.73 20.37
CA LYS A 225 23.47 -9.96 20.19
C LYS A 225 23.25 -8.45 20.09
N ALA A 226 22.07 -8.02 19.61
CA ALA A 226 21.67 -6.62 19.47
C ALA A 226 20.20 -6.46 19.86
N GLN A 227 19.81 -5.23 20.19
CA GLN A 227 18.41 -4.85 20.39
C GLN A 227 17.62 -5.01 19.09
N LYS A 228 16.35 -5.50 19.19
CA LYS A 228 15.42 -5.58 18.06
C LYS A 228 14.07 -4.97 18.44
N LYS A 229 13.58 -4.05 17.59
CA LYS A 229 12.23 -3.50 17.71
C LYS A 229 11.17 -4.55 17.36
N GLY A 230 10.08 -4.58 18.16
CA GLY A 230 8.95 -5.45 17.93
C GLY A 230 7.99 -4.92 16.86
N LYS A 231 7.04 -5.78 16.45
CA LYS A 231 5.97 -5.41 15.50
C LYS A 231 5.05 -4.33 16.07
N LEU A 232 4.82 -4.29 17.38
CA LEU A 232 4.05 -3.24 18.06
C LEU A 232 4.70 -1.86 17.88
N GLU A 233 6.02 -1.76 18.03
CA GLU A 233 6.75 -0.51 17.84
C GLU A 233 6.72 -0.05 16.38
N ASN A 234 6.85 -1.00 15.44
CA ASN A 234 6.76 -0.72 14.01
C ASN A 234 5.34 -0.33 13.55
N ALA A 235 4.31 -0.69 14.33
CA ALA A 235 2.93 -0.33 14.07
C ALA A 235 2.51 1.01 14.72
N HIS A 236 3.43 1.72 15.38
CA HIS A 236 3.14 3.01 16.01
C HIS A 236 2.44 3.97 15.02
N THR A 237 1.38 4.66 15.48
CA THR A 237 0.43 5.47 14.71
C THR A 237 -0.42 4.71 13.68
N GLY A 238 -0.09 3.45 13.40
CA GLY A 238 -0.72 2.62 12.38
C GLY A 238 -1.72 1.58 12.92
N THR A 239 -1.75 0.44 12.25
CA THR A 239 -2.64 -0.69 12.58
C THR A 239 -1.83 -1.98 12.68
N LEU A 240 -2.03 -2.72 13.77
CA LEU A 240 -1.52 -4.08 13.95
C LEU A 240 -2.63 -5.09 13.64
N PHE A 241 -2.38 -5.98 12.70
CA PHE A 241 -3.25 -7.10 12.38
C PHE A 241 -2.68 -8.41 12.92
N LEU A 242 -3.41 -9.00 13.88
CA LEU A 242 -3.08 -10.29 14.51
C LEU A 242 -3.91 -11.38 13.84
N ASP A 243 -3.30 -12.12 12.91
CA ASP A 243 -3.95 -13.22 12.20
C ASP A 243 -3.81 -14.50 13.02
N GLU A 244 -4.88 -15.29 13.11
CA GLU A 244 -5.01 -16.51 13.91
C GLU A 244 -4.64 -16.28 15.39
N ILE A 245 -5.26 -15.27 16.02
CA ILE A 245 -5.00 -14.88 17.41
C ILE A 245 -5.26 -16.01 18.40
N GLY A 246 -6.14 -16.96 18.05
CA GLY A 246 -6.43 -18.14 18.87
C GLY A 246 -5.27 -19.14 19.00
N ASP A 247 -4.16 -18.92 18.26
CA ASP A 247 -2.93 -19.72 18.36
C ASP A 247 -1.85 -19.02 19.20
N LEU A 248 -2.15 -17.86 19.78
CA LEU A 248 -1.20 -17.13 20.62
C LEU A 248 -1.05 -17.82 21.99
N GLY A 249 0.19 -18.11 22.41
CA GLY A 249 0.47 -18.71 23.71
C GLY A 249 0.08 -17.81 24.89
N LEU A 250 -0.26 -18.41 26.06
CA LEU A 250 -0.78 -17.71 27.23
C LEU A 250 0.13 -16.60 27.76
N SER A 251 1.44 -16.76 27.68
CA SER A 251 2.40 -15.74 28.09
C SER A 251 2.30 -14.48 27.22
N ALA A 252 2.26 -14.67 25.91
CA ALA A 252 2.09 -13.57 24.95
C ALA A 252 0.70 -12.92 25.04
N GLN A 253 -0.35 -13.71 25.37
CA GLN A 253 -1.70 -13.20 25.63
C GLN A 253 -1.71 -12.23 26.82
N ALA A 254 -1.00 -12.55 27.92
CA ALA A 254 -0.93 -11.71 29.11
C ALA A 254 -0.24 -10.35 28.81
N LYS A 255 0.84 -10.36 28.05
CA LYS A 255 1.54 -9.13 27.62
C LYS A 255 0.70 -8.29 26.64
N LEU A 256 0.02 -8.96 25.70
CA LEU A 256 -0.89 -8.30 24.77
C LEU A 256 -2.05 -7.62 25.50
N LEU A 257 -2.61 -8.28 26.52
CA LEU A 257 -3.67 -7.70 27.35
C LEU A 257 -3.20 -6.41 28.04
N ARG A 258 -2.01 -6.41 28.67
CA ARG A 258 -1.43 -5.23 29.31
C ARG A 258 -1.28 -4.10 28.29
N PHE A 259 -0.74 -4.39 27.12
CA PHE A 259 -0.65 -3.41 26.03
C PHE A 259 -2.03 -2.86 25.64
N LEU A 260 -3.05 -3.69 25.44
CA LEU A 260 -4.39 -3.25 25.06
C LEU A 260 -5.09 -2.39 26.13
N GLN A 261 -4.71 -2.55 27.41
CA GLN A 261 -5.27 -1.80 28.54
C GLN A 261 -4.59 -0.45 28.72
N GLU A 262 -3.26 -0.43 28.68
CA GLU A 262 -2.42 0.70 29.09
C GLU A 262 -1.83 1.49 27.89
N GLY A 263 -1.78 0.88 26.69
CA GLY A 263 -1.07 1.46 25.53
C GLY A 263 0.46 1.39 25.65
N GLU A 264 0.94 0.61 26.63
CA GLU A 264 2.35 0.52 26.99
C GLU A 264 2.79 -0.94 27.08
N TYR A 265 4.07 -1.20 26.82
CA TYR A 265 4.68 -2.50 26.96
C TYR A 265 6.18 -2.40 27.22
N GLU A 266 6.82 -3.52 27.56
CA GLU A 266 8.25 -3.64 27.77
C GLU A 266 8.82 -4.67 26.78
N ARG A 267 10.02 -4.44 26.24
CA ARG A 267 10.74 -5.43 25.44
C ARG A 267 11.17 -6.61 26.32
N LEU A 268 11.37 -7.77 25.69
CA LEU A 268 11.89 -8.94 26.40
C LEU A 268 13.28 -8.63 26.97
N GLY A 269 13.47 -8.92 28.25
CA GLY A 269 14.72 -8.62 28.96
C GLY A 269 14.96 -7.14 29.25
N GLY A 270 14.02 -6.26 28.93
CA GLY A 270 14.09 -4.83 29.22
C GLY A 270 13.19 -4.43 30.39
N THR A 271 13.44 -3.24 30.93
CA THR A 271 12.64 -2.59 31.98
C THR A 271 12.10 -1.22 31.54
N GLU A 272 12.42 -0.82 30.31
CA GLU A 272 11.95 0.44 29.74
C GLU A 272 10.52 0.29 29.25
N THR A 273 9.61 1.13 29.77
CA THR A 273 8.23 1.21 29.34
C THR A 273 8.12 1.99 28.03
N ILE A 274 7.59 1.36 26.99
CA ILE A 274 7.43 1.92 25.65
C ILE A 274 5.96 2.21 25.41
N LYS A 275 5.63 3.47 25.10
CA LYS A 275 4.29 3.93 24.73
C LYS A 275 4.11 3.91 23.23
N VAL A 276 3.04 3.26 22.74
CA VAL A 276 2.68 3.26 21.33
C VAL A 276 1.17 3.46 21.14
N ASP A 277 0.80 4.20 20.12
CA ASP A 277 -0.59 4.34 19.68
C ASP A 277 -0.82 3.42 18.49
N VAL A 278 -1.48 2.27 18.71
CA VAL A 278 -1.70 1.26 17.68
C VAL A 278 -3.16 0.82 17.70
N ARG A 279 -3.83 0.84 16.54
CA ARG A 279 -5.13 0.20 16.38
C ARG A 279 -4.95 -1.29 16.19
N VAL A 280 -5.64 -2.12 16.96
CA VAL A 280 -5.54 -3.58 16.86
C VAL A 280 -6.75 -4.16 16.15
N ILE A 281 -6.49 -5.01 15.14
CA ILE A 281 -7.47 -5.85 14.47
C ILE A 281 -6.99 -7.29 14.64
N ALA A 282 -7.82 -8.16 15.20
CA ALA A 282 -7.50 -9.57 15.38
C ALA A 282 -8.39 -10.44 14.51
N ALA A 283 -7.87 -11.56 14.03
CA ALA A 283 -8.64 -12.55 13.28
C ALA A 283 -8.39 -13.98 13.78
N THR A 284 -9.39 -14.82 13.69
CA THR A 284 -9.26 -16.25 14.02
C THR A 284 -10.31 -17.11 13.32
N ASN A 285 -9.96 -18.36 13.07
CA ASN A 285 -10.89 -19.41 12.66
C ASN A 285 -11.38 -20.27 13.83
N LYS A 286 -10.78 -20.11 15.04
CA LYS A 286 -11.16 -20.84 16.24
C LYS A 286 -12.37 -20.23 16.95
N ASN A 287 -13.14 -21.05 17.63
CA ASN A 287 -14.15 -20.58 18.56
C ASN A 287 -13.47 -20.21 19.89
N LEU A 288 -13.18 -18.92 20.08
CA LEU A 288 -12.47 -18.44 21.27
C LEU A 288 -13.18 -18.73 22.58
N LEU A 289 -14.51 -18.81 22.62
CA LEU A 289 -15.25 -19.18 23.82
C LEU A 289 -14.93 -20.64 24.25
N LYS A 290 -14.83 -21.56 23.27
CA LYS A 290 -14.38 -22.93 23.55
C LYS A 290 -12.93 -22.99 23.98
N GLU A 291 -12.05 -22.16 23.40
CA GLU A 291 -10.65 -22.07 23.82
C GLU A 291 -10.51 -21.52 25.26
N ILE A 292 -11.42 -20.62 25.70
CA ILE A 292 -11.50 -20.13 27.08
C ILE A 292 -11.88 -21.26 28.00
N ASP A 293 -12.93 -22.03 27.67
CA ASP A 293 -13.37 -23.21 28.49
C ASP A 293 -12.24 -24.23 28.65
N GLN A 294 -11.39 -24.37 27.59
CA GLN A 294 -10.23 -25.27 27.58
C GLN A 294 -9.00 -24.66 28.25
N ARG A 295 -9.05 -23.41 28.72
CA ARG A 295 -7.93 -22.64 29.28
C ARG A 295 -6.77 -22.38 28.30
N ASN A 296 -7.01 -22.42 27.02
CA ASN A 296 -6.05 -22.09 25.96
C ASN A 296 -6.07 -20.59 25.62
N PHE A 297 -7.16 -19.91 25.96
CA PHE A 297 -7.31 -18.48 25.71
C PHE A 297 -7.84 -17.77 26.97
N ARG A 298 -7.34 -16.55 27.24
CA ARG A 298 -7.75 -15.77 28.41
C ARG A 298 -9.06 -15.04 28.13
N GLU A 299 -9.99 -15.13 29.07
CA GLU A 299 -11.29 -14.47 29.00
C GLU A 299 -11.17 -12.92 28.97
N ASP A 300 -10.26 -12.37 29.80
CA ASP A 300 -10.03 -10.92 29.87
C ASP A 300 -9.50 -10.35 28.55
N LEU A 301 -8.62 -11.06 27.85
CA LEU A 301 -8.14 -10.69 26.53
C LEU A 301 -9.25 -10.76 25.48
N TYR A 302 -10.11 -11.79 25.54
CA TYR A 302 -11.24 -11.91 24.63
C TYR A 302 -12.14 -10.67 24.67
N TYR A 303 -12.57 -10.23 25.85
CA TYR A 303 -13.43 -9.05 25.97
C TYR A 303 -12.73 -7.75 25.55
N ARG A 304 -11.41 -7.67 25.67
CA ARG A 304 -10.65 -6.49 25.23
C ARG A 304 -10.44 -6.45 23.72
N LEU A 305 -10.39 -7.59 23.05
CA LEU A 305 -10.31 -7.70 21.59
C LEU A 305 -11.70 -7.62 20.92
N ASN A 306 -12.70 -8.26 21.50
CA ASN A 306 -14.04 -8.39 20.95
C ASN A 306 -14.95 -7.21 21.32
N VAL A 307 -14.49 -5.98 21.05
CA VAL A 307 -15.33 -4.77 21.20
C VAL A 307 -16.28 -4.65 20.02
N ILE A 308 -15.77 -4.92 18.81
CA ILE A 308 -16.56 -5.03 17.59
C ILE A 308 -16.24 -6.38 16.95
N SER A 309 -17.30 -7.17 16.65
CA SER A 309 -17.16 -8.47 16.01
C SER A 309 -17.63 -8.45 14.58
N ILE A 310 -16.84 -9.04 13.67
CA ILE A 310 -17.22 -9.26 12.26
C ILE A 310 -17.12 -10.75 11.98
N TYR A 311 -18.25 -11.36 11.62
CA TYR A 311 -18.27 -12.73 11.09
C TYR A 311 -18.20 -12.70 9.57
N VAL A 312 -17.18 -13.38 9.00
CA VAL A 312 -17.04 -13.53 7.55
C VAL A 312 -17.62 -14.90 7.15
N PRO A 313 -18.70 -14.94 6.38
CA PRO A 313 -19.37 -16.18 6.01
C PRO A 313 -18.50 -17.05 5.11
N SER A 314 -18.69 -18.37 5.22
CA SER A 314 -18.06 -19.35 4.33
C SER A 314 -18.54 -19.18 2.89
N LEU A 315 -17.75 -19.66 1.91
CA LEU A 315 -18.10 -19.50 0.49
C LEU A 315 -19.41 -20.23 0.13
N ARG A 316 -19.71 -21.35 0.79
CA ARG A 316 -20.98 -22.09 0.60
C ARG A 316 -22.22 -21.34 1.11
N GLU A 317 -22.06 -20.37 2.02
CA GLU A 317 -23.14 -19.49 2.52
C GLU A 317 -23.36 -18.27 1.61
N ARG A 318 -22.47 -18.06 0.62
CA ARG A 318 -22.50 -16.94 -0.33
C ARG A 318 -22.21 -17.38 -1.75
N LYS A 319 -22.96 -18.38 -2.22
CA LYS A 319 -22.78 -19.00 -3.54
C LYS A 319 -22.88 -18.01 -4.71
N GLU A 320 -23.57 -16.91 -4.50
CA GLU A 320 -23.71 -15.80 -5.45
C GLU A 320 -22.39 -15.11 -5.77
N ASP A 321 -21.40 -15.17 -4.86
CA ASP A 321 -20.09 -14.59 -5.04
C ASP A 321 -19.17 -15.48 -5.89
N ILE A 322 -19.47 -16.80 -6.02
CA ILE A 322 -18.60 -17.76 -6.70
C ILE A 322 -18.31 -17.36 -8.15
N PRO A 323 -19.30 -16.99 -8.98
CA PRO A 323 -19.04 -16.59 -10.36
C PRO A 323 -18.09 -15.38 -10.45
N VAL A 324 -18.41 -14.33 -9.71
CA VAL A 324 -17.62 -13.06 -9.73
C VAL A 324 -16.21 -13.28 -9.23
N LEU A 325 -16.02 -14.11 -8.19
CA LEU A 325 -14.71 -14.49 -7.69
C LEU A 325 -13.93 -15.34 -8.69
N ALA A 326 -14.59 -16.31 -9.33
CA ALA A 326 -13.96 -17.18 -10.32
C ALA A 326 -13.51 -16.39 -11.55
N ASP A 327 -14.34 -15.48 -12.07
CA ASP A 327 -13.99 -14.60 -13.18
C ASP A 327 -12.80 -13.69 -12.82
N TYR A 328 -12.82 -13.11 -11.62
CA TYR A 328 -11.71 -12.28 -11.14
C TYR A 328 -10.39 -13.06 -11.06
N PHE A 329 -10.40 -14.26 -10.47
CA PHE A 329 -9.18 -15.08 -10.39
C PHE A 329 -8.70 -15.55 -11.74
N LEU A 330 -9.64 -15.83 -12.66
CA LEU A 330 -9.33 -16.23 -14.02
C LEU A 330 -8.63 -15.10 -14.78
N GLU A 331 -9.20 -13.90 -14.75
CA GLU A 331 -8.62 -12.70 -15.37
C GLU A 331 -7.22 -12.39 -14.79
N LYS A 332 -7.11 -12.33 -13.48
CA LYS A 332 -5.85 -12.10 -12.77
C LYS A 332 -4.79 -13.14 -13.13
N CYS A 333 -5.15 -14.43 -13.14
CA CYS A 333 -4.21 -15.50 -13.45
C CYS A 333 -3.77 -15.45 -14.91
N CYS A 334 -4.66 -15.09 -15.84
CA CYS A 334 -4.30 -14.89 -17.24
C CYS A 334 -3.32 -13.71 -17.41
N GLU A 335 -3.57 -12.58 -16.75
CA GLU A 335 -2.67 -11.41 -16.77
C GLU A 335 -1.29 -11.73 -16.19
N ASP A 336 -1.25 -12.33 -14.99
CA ASP A 336 0.00 -12.65 -14.28
C ASP A 336 0.89 -13.62 -15.08
N ASN A 337 0.31 -14.51 -15.89
CA ASN A 337 1.04 -15.50 -16.68
C ASN A 337 1.19 -15.11 -18.17
N GLY A 338 0.66 -13.98 -18.62
CA GLY A 338 0.71 -13.57 -20.03
C GLY A 338 -0.08 -14.50 -20.95
N ILE A 339 -1.14 -15.15 -20.42
CA ILE A 339 -2.03 -16.07 -21.15
C ILE A 339 -3.19 -15.27 -21.71
N SER A 340 -3.67 -15.66 -22.92
CA SER A 340 -4.90 -15.07 -23.49
C SER A 340 -6.08 -15.26 -22.55
N LYS A 341 -6.97 -14.26 -22.50
CA LYS A 341 -8.18 -14.31 -21.68
C LYS A 341 -8.97 -15.59 -21.93
N LYS A 342 -9.39 -16.22 -20.85
CA LYS A 342 -10.25 -17.41 -20.85
C LYS A 342 -11.59 -17.07 -20.23
N ASP A 343 -12.62 -17.83 -20.58
CA ASP A 343 -13.97 -17.66 -20.05
C ASP A 343 -14.49 -18.97 -19.45
N LEU A 344 -15.30 -18.88 -18.40
CA LEU A 344 -16.01 -20.01 -17.80
C LEU A 344 -17.35 -20.21 -18.52
N THR A 345 -17.64 -21.43 -18.94
CA THR A 345 -18.96 -21.77 -19.49
C THR A 345 -20.03 -21.80 -18.39
N PRO A 346 -21.33 -21.61 -18.71
CA PRO A 346 -22.39 -21.64 -17.70
C PRO A 346 -22.44 -22.93 -16.89
N ASP A 347 -22.15 -24.08 -17.52
CA ASP A 347 -22.09 -25.38 -16.83
C ASP A 347 -20.89 -25.47 -15.87
N ALA A 348 -19.76 -24.85 -16.18
CA ALA A 348 -18.63 -24.73 -15.26
C ALA A 348 -19.00 -23.89 -14.04
N VAL A 349 -19.69 -22.77 -14.24
CA VAL A 349 -20.16 -21.90 -13.15
C VAL A 349 -21.11 -22.62 -12.22
N ASP A 350 -22.09 -23.35 -12.78
CA ASP A 350 -23.05 -24.12 -11.98
C ASP A 350 -22.38 -25.28 -11.26
N PHE A 351 -21.42 -25.93 -11.87
CA PHE A 351 -20.57 -26.92 -11.22
C PHE A 351 -19.82 -26.35 -10.02
N LEU A 352 -19.16 -25.19 -10.16
CA LEU A 352 -18.46 -24.49 -9.07
C LEU A 352 -19.40 -24.13 -7.91
N LYS A 353 -20.64 -23.69 -8.19
CA LYS A 353 -21.65 -23.39 -7.16
C LYS A 353 -22.11 -24.63 -6.37
N GLY A 354 -21.99 -25.83 -6.97
CA GLY A 354 -22.35 -27.10 -6.35
C GLY A 354 -21.31 -27.65 -5.37
N LEU A 355 -20.08 -27.18 -5.40
CA LEU A 355 -18.97 -27.70 -4.59
C LEU A 355 -19.05 -27.23 -3.12
N PRO A 356 -18.54 -28.03 -2.16
CA PRO A 356 -18.62 -27.75 -0.73
C PRO A 356 -17.65 -26.69 -0.23
N TRP A 357 -16.58 -26.39 -0.96
CA TRP A 357 -15.57 -25.36 -0.67
C TRP A 357 -15.06 -25.35 0.78
N LYS A 358 -14.50 -26.46 1.24
CA LYS A 358 -13.93 -26.59 2.62
C LYS A 358 -12.79 -25.59 2.86
N GLY A 359 -11.98 -25.30 1.85
CA GLY A 359 -10.92 -24.28 1.88
C GLY A 359 -11.39 -22.89 1.42
N ASN A 360 -12.70 -22.71 1.21
CA ASN A 360 -13.33 -21.43 0.88
C ASN A 360 -12.73 -20.75 -0.37
N VAL A 361 -12.53 -19.44 -0.31
CA VAL A 361 -12.02 -18.63 -1.44
C VAL A 361 -10.61 -19.05 -1.85
N ARG A 362 -9.78 -19.49 -0.90
CA ARG A 362 -8.42 -19.98 -1.20
C ARG A 362 -8.44 -21.26 -2.04
N GLU A 363 -9.39 -22.16 -1.79
CA GLU A 363 -9.57 -23.38 -2.59
C GLU A 363 -10.06 -23.04 -3.99
N LEU A 364 -11.02 -22.12 -4.13
CA LEU A 364 -11.49 -21.62 -5.42
C LEU A 364 -10.36 -20.96 -6.22
N GLU A 365 -9.58 -20.05 -5.61
CA GLU A 365 -8.42 -19.40 -6.24
C GLU A 365 -7.42 -20.44 -6.77
N ASN A 366 -7.09 -21.44 -5.97
CA ASN A 366 -6.18 -22.51 -6.37
C ASN A 366 -6.72 -23.38 -7.51
N LEU A 367 -8.03 -23.67 -7.51
CA LEU A 367 -8.67 -24.44 -8.58
C LEU A 367 -8.64 -23.65 -9.90
N ILE A 368 -9.02 -22.38 -9.87
CA ILE A 368 -9.00 -21.50 -11.05
C ILE A 368 -7.58 -21.31 -11.58
N ALA A 369 -6.58 -21.15 -10.71
CA ALA A 369 -5.18 -21.04 -11.12
C ALA A 369 -4.71 -22.33 -11.84
N ARG A 370 -5.04 -23.50 -11.30
CA ARG A 370 -4.76 -24.79 -12.00
C ARG A 370 -5.46 -24.87 -13.33
N ALA A 371 -6.74 -24.54 -13.39
CA ALA A 371 -7.54 -24.55 -14.61
C ALA A 371 -6.93 -23.63 -15.70
N THR A 372 -6.51 -22.42 -15.30
CA THR A 372 -5.89 -21.45 -16.22
C THR A 372 -4.62 -22.00 -16.87
N ILE A 373 -3.79 -22.73 -16.10
CA ILE A 373 -2.50 -23.22 -16.55
C ILE A 373 -2.65 -24.52 -17.38
N PHE A 374 -3.47 -25.47 -16.92
CA PHE A 374 -3.53 -26.81 -17.52
C PHE A 374 -4.51 -26.93 -18.69
N ILE A 375 -5.59 -26.14 -18.70
CA ILE A 375 -6.57 -26.19 -19.78
C ILE A 375 -6.11 -25.28 -20.92
N LYS A 376 -5.92 -25.86 -22.12
CA LYS A 376 -5.41 -25.11 -23.29
C LYS A 376 -6.50 -24.33 -24.02
N SER A 377 -7.77 -24.74 -23.87
CA SER A 377 -8.92 -24.06 -24.47
C SER A 377 -9.10 -22.64 -23.85
N ASN A 378 -9.68 -21.74 -24.65
CA ASN A 378 -10.12 -20.43 -24.15
C ASN A 378 -11.44 -20.51 -23.36
N GLU A 379 -12.23 -21.56 -23.57
CA GLU A 379 -13.43 -21.87 -22.80
C GLU A 379 -13.16 -23.02 -21.84
N ILE A 380 -13.51 -22.84 -20.56
CA ILE A 380 -13.35 -23.83 -19.49
C ILE A 380 -14.72 -24.40 -19.17
N THR A 381 -14.90 -25.71 -19.36
CA THR A 381 -16.15 -26.43 -19.09
C THR A 381 -16.11 -27.14 -17.73
N ALA A 382 -17.29 -27.59 -17.25
CA ALA A 382 -17.37 -28.43 -16.04
C ALA A 382 -16.53 -29.70 -16.14
N LYS A 383 -16.45 -30.30 -17.34
CA LYS A 383 -15.68 -31.53 -17.59
C LYS A 383 -14.16 -31.28 -17.43
N ASP A 384 -13.69 -30.10 -17.78
CA ASP A 384 -12.29 -29.72 -17.64
C ASP A 384 -11.90 -29.46 -16.18
N LEU A 385 -12.85 -29.02 -15.36
CA LEU A 385 -12.63 -28.74 -13.92
C LEU A 385 -12.65 -30.02 -13.06
N MET A 386 -13.46 -31.01 -13.40
CA MET A 386 -13.61 -32.25 -12.63
C MET A 386 -12.29 -32.95 -12.28
N PRO A 387 -11.31 -33.10 -13.21
CA PRO A 387 -10.03 -33.77 -12.91
C PRO A 387 -9.10 -32.94 -12.01
N LEU A 388 -9.40 -31.66 -11.78
CA LEU A 388 -8.55 -30.71 -11.05
C LEU A 388 -8.97 -30.54 -9.57
N ILE A 389 -10.04 -31.18 -9.14
CA ILE A 389 -10.57 -31.09 -7.75
C ILE A 389 -9.84 -32.06 -6.78
#